data_3e4ffc4e9c462a419dc8290b49b75015
#
_entry.id   3e4ffc4e9c462a419dc8290b49b75015
#
_cell.length_a   1.000
_cell.length_b   1.000
_cell.length_c   1.000
_cell.angle_alpha   90.00
_cell.angle_beta   90.00
_cell.angle_gamma   90.00
#
_symmetry.space_group_name_H-M   'P 1'
#
loop_
_entity.id
_entity.type
_entity.pdbx_description
1 polymer ?
#
loop_
_entity_poly.entity_id
_entity_poly.type
_entity_poly.pdbx_seq_one_letter_code
_entity_poly.pdbx_strand_id
1 'polypeptide(L)' 'MQATPVFIHTPYIKLDQLLKLESIIETGGQIKFILDDYVVLVNGEECTQKRKKIYPGDVVSIEGVGSWQVVAEEAEE' A
#
# COMPACT_ATOMS: atom_id res chain seq x y z
N MET A 1 -14.36 -1.06 9.55
CA MET A 1 -13.53 -0.04 8.91
C MET A 1 -13.38 -0.40 7.44
N GLN A 2 -13.47 0.60 6.61
CA GLN A 2 -13.37 0.37 5.18
C GLN A 2 -12.01 0.83 4.68
N ALA A 3 -11.44 0.04 3.79
CA ALA A 3 -10.19 0.41 3.17
C ALA A 3 -10.44 1.42 2.05
N THR A 4 -9.55 2.39 1.94
CA THR A 4 -9.60 3.36 0.87
C THR A 4 -9.13 2.68 -0.42
N PRO A 5 -9.91 2.75 -1.50
CA PRO A 5 -9.46 2.12 -2.75
C PRO A 5 -8.33 2.89 -3.39
N VAL A 6 -7.37 2.16 -3.95
CA VAL A 6 -6.25 2.70 -4.69
C VAL A 6 -6.25 2.05 -6.06
N PHE A 7 -6.53 2.83 -7.09
CA PHE A 7 -6.66 2.29 -8.44
C PHE A 7 -5.32 2.30 -9.15
N ILE A 8 -4.95 1.18 -9.74
CA ILE A 8 -3.70 1.06 -10.48
C ILE A 8 -3.97 0.50 -11.86
N HIS A 9 -3.10 0.84 -12.81
CA HIS A 9 -3.17 0.36 -14.19
C HIS A 9 -2.19 -0.78 -14.45
N THR A 10 -1.28 -1.02 -13.52
CA THR A 10 -0.22 -2.01 -13.67
C THR A 10 -0.64 -3.30 -13.00
N PRO A 11 0.05 -4.42 -13.29
CA PRO A 11 -0.29 -5.69 -12.66
C PRO A 11 -0.17 -5.67 -11.14
N TYR A 12 0.69 -4.81 -10.61
CA TYR A 12 0.88 -4.68 -9.16
C TYR A 12 1.49 -3.32 -8.88
N ILE A 13 1.52 -2.95 -7.61
CA ILE A 13 2.20 -1.74 -7.16
C ILE A 13 3.09 -2.15 -5.99
N LYS A 14 4.25 -1.54 -5.88
CA LYS A 14 5.14 -1.83 -4.76
C LYS A 14 4.69 -1.03 -3.55
N LEU A 15 4.97 -1.56 -2.36
CA LEU A 15 4.51 -0.94 -1.13
C LEU A 15 4.97 0.51 -1.01
N ASP A 16 6.25 0.79 -1.30
CA ASP A 16 6.73 2.16 -1.21
C ASP A 16 6.03 3.08 -2.20
N GLN A 17 5.69 2.57 -3.38
CA GLN A 17 4.97 3.36 -4.37
C GLN A 17 3.54 3.64 -3.92
N LEU A 18 2.90 2.66 -3.29
CA LEU A 18 1.56 2.83 -2.77
C LEU A 18 1.53 3.94 -1.72
N LEU A 19 2.47 3.92 -0.81
CA LEU A 19 2.51 4.91 0.26
C LEU A 19 2.84 6.30 -0.27
N LYS A 20 3.64 6.40 -1.31
CA LYS A 20 3.90 7.67 -1.96
C LYS A 20 2.65 8.19 -2.66
N LEU A 21 1.96 7.31 -3.34
CA LEU A 21 0.74 7.68 -4.05
C LEU A 21 -0.31 8.24 -3.11
N GLU A 22 -0.39 7.68 -1.91
CA GLU A 22 -1.35 8.12 -0.91
C GLU A 22 -0.82 9.23 -0.02
N SER A 23 0.35 9.76 -0.36
CA SER A 23 0.95 10.89 0.35
C SER A 23 1.31 10.58 1.80
N ILE A 24 1.50 9.31 2.11
CA ILE A 24 1.94 8.91 3.44
C ILE A 24 3.44 9.17 3.58
N ILE A 25 4.17 8.97 2.48
CA ILE A 25 5.58 9.32 2.41
C ILE A 25 5.80 10.17 1.17
N GLU A 26 6.88 10.95 1.18
CA GLU A 26 7.21 11.81 0.05
C GLU A 26 8.27 11.20 -0.85
N THR A 27 9.16 10.41 -0.28
CA THR A 27 10.20 9.74 -1.05
C THR A 27 10.21 8.27 -0.67
N GLY A 28 10.76 7.44 -1.58
CA GLY A 28 10.82 6.01 -1.33
C GLY A 28 11.65 5.65 -0.11
N GLY A 29 12.63 6.47 0.24
CA GLY A 29 13.45 6.17 1.41
C GLY A 29 12.73 6.31 2.73
N GLN A 30 11.64 7.06 2.75
CA GLN A 30 10.88 7.27 3.99
C GLN A 30 10.10 6.05 4.43
N ILE A 31 9.92 5.06 3.56
CA ILE A 31 9.19 3.86 3.93
C ILE A 31 9.88 3.14 5.09
N LYS A 32 11.19 3.31 5.22
CA LYS A 32 11.90 2.69 6.32
C LYS A 32 11.34 3.14 7.67
N PHE A 33 11.02 4.43 7.78
CA PHE A 33 10.48 4.96 9.02
C PHE A 33 9.09 4.41 9.31
N ILE A 34 8.30 4.23 8.25
CA ILE A 34 6.98 3.65 8.42
C ILE A 34 7.09 2.21 8.92
N LEU A 35 7.99 1.43 8.33
CA LEU A 35 8.15 0.03 8.73
C LEU A 35 8.75 -0.10 10.12
N ASP A 36 9.59 0.87 10.53
CA ASP A 36 10.22 0.82 11.85
C ASP A 36 9.27 1.28 12.95
N ASP A 37 8.44 2.28 12.65
CA ASP A 37 7.64 2.95 13.68
C ASP A 37 6.20 2.48 13.74
N TYR A 38 5.72 1.83 12.69
CA TYR A 38 4.32 1.41 12.59
C TYR A 38 4.24 -0.06 12.25
N VAL A 39 3.10 -0.67 12.57
CA VAL A 39 2.82 -2.03 12.15
C VAL A 39 2.13 -1.95 10.79
N VAL A 40 2.75 -2.51 9.78
CA VAL A 40 2.21 -2.55 8.42
C VAL A 40 1.77 -3.98 8.12
N LEU A 41 0.52 -4.13 7.75
CA LEU A 41 -0.06 -5.43 7.46
C LEU A 41 -0.48 -5.48 6.00
N VAL A 42 -0.20 -6.61 5.36
CA VAL A 42 -0.69 -6.89 4.01
C VAL A 42 -1.57 -8.11 4.14
N ASN A 43 -2.87 -7.93 3.89
CA ASN A 43 -3.87 -8.99 4.05
C ASN A 43 -3.82 -9.60 5.44
N GLY A 44 -3.58 -8.75 6.45
CA GLY A 44 -3.56 -9.18 7.84
C GLY A 44 -2.24 -9.75 8.33
N GLU A 45 -1.23 -9.82 7.47
CA GLU A 45 0.09 -10.34 7.84
C GLU A 45 1.10 -9.20 7.88
N GLU A 46 1.91 -9.20 8.91
CA GLU A 46 2.91 -8.15 9.07
C GLU A 46 3.91 -8.19 7.95
N CYS A 47 4.18 -7.02 7.37
CA CYS A 47 5.09 -6.87 6.25
C CYS A 47 6.23 -5.94 6.66
N THR A 48 7.47 -6.41 6.45
CA THR A 48 8.65 -5.59 6.72
C THR A 48 9.45 -5.31 5.46
N GLN A 49 8.95 -5.75 4.30
CA GLN A 49 9.65 -5.55 3.03
C GLN A 49 9.23 -4.25 2.41
N LYS A 50 10.21 -3.38 2.14
CA LYS A 50 9.95 -2.05 1.61
C LYS A 50 9.31 -2.09 0.23
N ARG A 51 9.67 -3.07 -0.57
CA ARG A 51 9.22 -3.16 -1.96
C ARG A 51 8.35 -4.37 -2.19
N LYS A 52 7.55 -4.71 -1.19
CA LYS A 52 6.58 -5.79 -1.33
C LYS A 52 5.65 -5.50 -2.48
N LYS A 53 5.45 -6.48 -3.35
CA LYS A 53 4.50 -6.34 -4.46
C LYS A 53 3.10 -6.49 -3.93
N ILE A 54 2.27 -5.50 -4.20
CA ILE A 54 0.87 -5.48 -3.77
C ILE A 54 0.02 -5.61 -5.01
N TYR A 55 -0.85 -6.61 -5.03
CA TYR A 55 -1.68 -6.91 -6.20
C TYR A 55 -3.10 -6.43 -5.99
N PRO A 56 -3.85 -6.26 -7.08
CA PRO A 56 -5.26 -5.91 -6.96
C PRO A 56 -5.98 -6.91 -6.06
N GLY A 57 -6.77 -6.39 -5.14
CA GLY A 57 -7.45 -7.20 -4.15
C GLY A 57 -6.72 -7.25 -2.82
N ASP A 58 -5.44 -6.95 -2.80
CA ASP A 58 -4.68 -6.93 -1.56
C ASP A 58 -5.04 -5.71 -0.74
N VAL A 59 -5.05 -5.88 0.59
CA VAL A 59 -5.34 -4.79 1.52
C VAL A 59 -4.09 -4.51 2.34
N VAL A 60 -3.70 -3.25 2.36
CA VAL A 60 -2.58 -2.79 3.17
C VAL A 60 -3.13 -1.96 4.31
N SER A 61 -2.73 -2.30 5.54
CA SER A 61 -3.17 -1.58 6.73
C SER A 61 -1.95 -1.09 7.48
N ILE A 62 -2.02 0.14 7.98
CA ILE A 62 -1.00 0.70 8.85
C ILE A 62 -1.70 1.11 10.13
N GLU A 63 -1.34 0.47 11.24
CA GLU A 63 -2.01 0.75 12.51
C GLU A 63 -1.86 2.21 12.89
N GLY A 64 -2.98 2.83 13.23
CA GLY A 64 -2.97 4.23 13.62
C GLY A 64 -3.02 5.20 12.46
N VAL A 65 -2.95 4.71 11.23
CA VAL A 65 -2.94 5.57 10.04
C VAL A 65 -4.13 5.27 9.15
N GLY A 66 -4.33 4.03 8.75
CA GLY A 66 -5.46 3.69 7.90
C GLY A 66 -5.25 2.39 7.15
N SER A 67 -6.16 2.15 6.20
CA SER A 67 -6.15 0.94 5.38
C SER A 67 -6.42 1.31 3.94
N TRP A 68 -5.82 0.57 3.01
CA TRP A 68 -5.97 0.81 1.58
C TRP A 68 -6.14 -0.51 0.88
N GLN A 69 -6.99 -0.54 -0.13
CA GLN A 69 -7.17 -1.74 -0.96
C GLN A 69 -6.79 -1.41 -2.38
N VAL A 70 -5.92 -2.21 -2.96
CA VAL A 70 -5.50 -2.00 -4.34
C VAL A 70 -6.57 -2.56 -5.26
N VAL A 71 -6.95 -1.78 -6.25
CA VAL A 71 -8.00 -2.14 -7.20
C VAL A 71 -7.44 -1.96 -8.61
N ALA A 72 -7.65 -2.95 -9.44
CA ALA A 72 -7.26 -2.84 -10.84
C ALA A 72 -8.23 -1.90 -11.54
N GLU A 73 -7.69 -0.85 -12.15
CA GLU A 73 -8.51 0.06 -12.94
C GLU A 73 -8.51 -0.44 -14.37
N GLU A 74 -9.68 -0.89 -14.82
CA GLU A 74 -9.81 -1.46 -16.14
C GLU A 74 -10.17 -0.38 -17.14
N ALA A 75 -9.52 -0.45 -18.30
CA ALA A 75 -9.84 0.47 -19.37
C ALA A 75 -11.18 0.10 -19.95
N GLU A 76 -11.96 1.13 -20.27
CA GLU A 76 -13.22 0.92 -20.96
C GLU A 76 -12.97 0.71 -22.43
N GLU A 77 -13.76 -0.14 -23.02
CA GLU A 77 -13.68 -0.42 -24.46
C GLU A 77 -14.47 0.55 -25.27
#